data_4d0b6a47eeba185b71aa86161c84b70f
#
_entry.id   4d0b6a47eeba185b71aa86161c84b70f
#
_cell.length_a   1.000
_cell.length_b   1.000
_cell.length_c   1.000
_cell.angle_alpha   90.00
_cell.angle_beta   90.00
_cell.angle_gamma   90.00
#
_symmetry.space_group_name_H-M   'P 1'
#
loop_
_entity.id
_entity.type
_entity.pdbx_description
1 polymer ?
#
loop_
_entity_poly.entity_id
_entity_poly.type
_entity_poly.pdbx_seq_one_letter_code
_entity_poly.pdbx_strand_id
1 'polypeptide(L)'
;VRPQAGATAIPAAGAPAETPPVEFTMIRTNRELFNGDRYVLMSAATDATVRDLQNASQEYPPEILDRFVQIPEGFPESVAELSRQLTAGITTPYDKAKAIEAYLRSIPYNDAIPAPPAGRDPLEYFLFDIKEGYCDYYATAMAMMLRVAGIPARTASGYAEGLFDEESGAYFVTERDAHTWVEVFFPEYGWVEFEPTAGESPLDRLPGEDPTELTANSQQPEPTPAAGDAAAAPTPQTGPEE
;
A
#
# COMPACT_ATOMS: atom_id res chain seq x y z
N VAL A 1 18.84 -11.61 -5.94
CA VAL A 1 19.52 -10.30 -6.06
C VAL A 1 18.41 -9.26 -5.90
N ARG A 2 18.28 -8.65 -4.72
CA ARG A 2 17.45 -7.46 -4.59
C ARG A 2 17.85 -6.51 -5.73
N PRO A 3 16.93 -6.02 -6.56
CA PRO A 3 17.26 -4.91 -7.43
C PRO A 3 17.72 -3.79 -6.52
N GLN A 4 18.94 -3.33 -6.71
CA GLN A 4 19.34 -2.05 -6.16
C GLN A 4 18.41 -1.03 -6.82
N ALA A 5 17.46 -0.52 -6.06
CA ALA A 5 16.75 0.69 -6.43
C ALA A 5 17.82 1.77 -6.60
N GLY A 6 18.17 2.05 -7.82
CA GLY A 6 18.84 3.28 -8.18
C GLY A 6 17.84 4.38 -7.90
N ALA A 7 17.83 4.90 -6.67
CA ALA A 7 17.07 6.07 -6.32
C ALA A 7 17.61 7.22 -7.18
N THR A 8 16.96 7.51 -8.28
CA THR A 8 17.07 8.81 -8.92
C THR A 8 16.30 9.76 -8.01
N ALA A 9 17.01 10.59 -7.28
CA ALA A 9 16.43 11.61 -6.43
C ALA A 9 15.40 12.43 -7.25
N ILE A 10 14.17 12.45 -6.78
CA ILE A 10 13.14 13.37 -7.26
C ILE A 10 13.63 14.77 -6.89
N PRO A 11 13.72 15.72 -7.82
CA PRO A 11 14.15 17.08 -7.50
C PRO A 11 13.15 17.71 -6.52
N ALA A 12 13.71 18.36 -5.52
CA ALA A 12 12.98 19.10 -4.51
C ALA A 12 11.99 20.12 -5.15
N ALA A 13 10.87 20.31 -4.49
CA ALA A 13 9.80 21.23 -4.85
C ALA A 13 10.31 22.58 -5.40
N GLY A 14 9.96 22.90 -6.65
CA GLY A 14 10.32 24.18 -7.29
C GLY A 14 10.46 24.15 -8.81
N ALA A 15 10.19 23.01 -9.47
CA ALA A 15 10.16 22.97 -10.94
C ALA A 15 8.84 23.53 -11.49
N PRO A 16 8.87 24.23 -12.67
CA PRO A 16 7.66 24.73 -13.32
C PRO A 16 6.73 23.54 -13.64
N ALA A 17 5.43 23.78 -13.60
CA ALA A 17 4.37 22.79 -13.85
C ALA A 17 4.68 21.97 -15.13
N GLU A 18 5.31 20.83 -14.92
CA GLU A 18 5.42 19.83 -15.98
C GLU A 18 4.02 19.27 -16.24
N THR A 19 3.75 19.06 -17.52
CA THR A 19 2.53 18.38 -17.97
C THR A 19 2.29 17.16 -17.05
N PRO A 20 1.10 17.00 -16.45
CA PRO A 20 0.87 15.89 -15.55
C PRO A 20 1.28 14.60 -16.25
N PRO A 21 1.97 13.68 -15.56
CA PRO A 21 2.42 12.44 -16.18
C PRO A 21 1.20 11.74 -16.80
N VAL A 22 1.35 11.27 -18.03
CA VAL A 22 0.28 10.54 -18.71
C VAL A 22 -0.03 9.30 -17.88
N GLU A 23 -1.21 9.28 -17.29
CA GLU A 23 -1.65 8.15 -16.51
C GLU A 23 -2.01 6.99 -17.44
N PHE A 24 -1.22 5.93 -17.41
CA PHE A 24 -1.51 4.71 -18.13
C PHE A 24 -2.45 3.84 -17.29
N THR A 25 -3.65 3.59 -17.80
CA THR A 25 -4.59 2.64 -17.19
C THR A 25 -4.35 1.20 -17.68
N MET A 26 -3.64 1.04 -18.78
CA MET A 26 -3.32 -0.26 -19.34
C MET A 26 -2.10 -0.18 -20.27
N ILE A 27 -1.21 -1.16 -20.15
CA ILE A 27 -0.12 -1.39 -21.08
C ILE A 27 -0.38 -2.71 -21.80
N ARG A 28 -0.35 -2.67 -23.13
CA ARG A 28 -0.50 -3.86 -23.98
C ARG A 28 0.69 -4.01 -24.89
N THR A 29 1.12 -5.24 -25.11
CA THR A 29 2.07 -5.54 -26.17
C THR A 29 1.43 -5.32 -27.54
N ASN A 30 2.20 -4.84 -28.49
CA ASN A 30 1.76 -4.68 -29.89
C ASN A 30 1.94 -5.96 -30.72
N ARG A 31 2.40 -7.04 -30.12
CA ARG A 31 2.56 -8.37 -30.70
C ARG A 31 2.24 -9.45 -29.69
N GLU A 32 2.01 -10.65 -30.15
CA GLU A 32 1.92 -11.83 -29.30
C GLU A 32 3.28 -12.11 -28.63
N LEU A 33 3.24 -12.49 -27.35
CA LEU A 33 4.42 -12.91 -26.59
C LEU A 33 4.57 -14.43 -26.66
N PHE A 34 5.81 -14.87 -26.88
CA PHE A 34 6.18 -16.27 -26.95
C PHE A 34 7.10 -16.66 -25.80
N ASN A 35 7.18 -17.96 -25.55
CA ASN A 35 8.09 -18.47 -24.52
C ASN A 35 9.54 -18.02 -24.77
N GLY A 36 10.16 -17.43 -23.74
CA GLY A 36 11.51 -16.86 -23.80
C GLY A 36 11.57 -15.39 -24.17
N ASP A 37 10.44 -14.75 -24.50
CA ASP A 37 10.39 -13.30 -24.70
C ASP A 37 10.73 -12.57 -23.38
N ARG A 38 11.44 -11.45 -23.53
CA ARG A 38 11.83 -10.60 -22.41
C ARG A 38 11.35 -9.18 -22.64
N TYR A 39 10.89 -8.55 -21.57
CA TYR A 39 10.56 -7.13 -21.57
C TYR A 39 10.99 -6.49 -20.24
N VAL A 40 11.16 -5.19 -20.26
CA VAL A 40 11.46 -4.38 -19.07
C VAL A 40 10.36 -3.35 -18.90
N LEU A 41 9.82 -3.27 -17.70
CA LEU A 41 8.92 -2.22 -17.27
C LEU A 41 9.60 -1.36 -16.21
N MET A 42 9.37 -0.06 -16.31
CA MET A 42 9.70 0.88 -15.24
C MET A 42 8.39 1.36 -14.62
N SER A 43 8.26 1.18 -13.31
CA SER A 43 7.12 1.63 -12.53
C SER A 43 7.59 2.58 -11.45
N ALA A 44 6.83 3.63 -11.21
CA ALA A 44 7.01 4.50 -10.07
C ALA A 44 6.01 4.07 -8.98
N ALA A 45 6.53 3.64 -7.84
CA ALA A 45 5.74 3.38 -6.65
C ALA A 45 6.09 4.42 -5.58
N THR A 46 5.11 4.80 -4.78
CA THR A 46 5.34 5.72 -3.67
C THR A 46 5.97 5.00 -2.49
N ASP A 47 6.88 5.68 -1.80
CA ASP A 47 7.45 5.28 -0.52
C ASP A 47 6.79 6.02 0.67
N ALA A 48 5.63 6.62 0.44
CA ALA A 48 4.89 7.37 1.44
C ALA A 48 4.63 6.53 2.70
N THR A 49 4.97 7.10 3.84
CA THR A 49 4.75 6.50 5.14
C THR A 49 3.27 6.59 5.57
N VAL A 50 2.89 5.85 6.60
CA VAL A 50 1.55 5.96 7.21
C VAL A 50 1.24 7.42 7.56
N ARG A 51 2.18 8.12 8.16
CA ARG A 51 2.02 9.52 8.57
C ARG A 51 1.86 10.47 7.38
N ASP A 52 2.60 10.24 6.33
CA ASP A 52 2.47 11.04 5.11
C ASP A 52 1.07 10.93 4.53
N LEU A 53 0.54 9.71 4.44
CA LEU A 53 -0.80 9.46 3.92
C LEU A 53 -1.91 9.96 4.86
N GLN A 54 -1.70 9.93 6.18
CA GLN A 54 -2.62 10.52 7.14
C GLN A 54 -2.69 12.05 7.07
N ASN A 55 -1.57 12.69 6.68
CA ASN A 55 -1.46 14.14 6.54
C ASN A 55 -1.69 14.63 5.10
N ALA A 56 -1.90 13.72 4.15
CA ALA A 56 -2.16 14.08 2.75
C ALA A 56 -3.38 15.00 2.62
N SER A 57 -3.30 15.92 1.65
CA SER A 57 -4.43 16.78 1.31
C SER A 57 -5.67 15.96 0.95
N GLN A 58 -6.84 16.52 1.18
CA GLN A 58 -8.13 16.00 0.72
C GLN A 58 -8.68 16.83 -0.45
N GLU A 59 -7.87 17.72 -1.02
CA GLU A 59 -8.21 18.52 -2.20
C GLU A 59 -7.88 17.73 -3.47
N TYR A 60 -8.81 16.90 -3.89
CA TYR A 60 -8.64 16.05 -5.07
C TYR A 60 -8.79 16.85 -6.36
N PRO A 61 -7.95 16.57 -7.40
CA PRO A 61 -8.15 17.13 -8.72
C PRO A 61 -9.53 16.78 -9.30
N PRO A 62 -10.22 17.73 -9.97
CA PRO A 62 -11.55 17.50 -10.52
C PRO A 62 -11.62 16.26 -11.44
N GLU A 63 -10.62 16.04 -12.27
CA GLU A 63 -10.53 14.90 -13.17
C GLU A 63 -10.44 13.54 -12.45
N ILE A 64 -9.90 13.54 -11.22
CA ILE A 64 -9.86 12.34 -10.35
C ILE A 64 -11.23 12.11 -9.73
N LEU A 65 -11.88 13.17 -9.21
CA LEU A 65 -13.24 13.06 -8.68
C LEU A 65 -14.23 12.61 -9.74
N ASP A 66 -14.19 13.21 -10.93
CA ASP A 66 -15.12 12.90 -12.03
C ASP A 66 -15.09 11.42 -12.45
N ARG A 67 -13.98 10.73 -12.22
CA ARG A 67 -13.80 9.34 -12.68
C ARG A 67 -13.83 8.30 -11.58
N PHE A 68 -13.35 8.64 -10.37
CA PHE A 68 -13.01 7.63 -9.37
C PHE A 68 -13.81 7.71 -8.05
N VAL A 69 -14.80 8.62 -7.96
CA VAL A 69 -15.80 8.63 -6.87
C VAL A 69 -17.20 8.30 -7.35
N GLN A 70 -17.35 7.92 -8.62
CA GLN A 70 -18.68 7.61 -9.17
C GLN A 70 -19.28 6.36 -8.52
N ILE A 71 -20.57 6.46 -8.19
CA ILE A 71 -21.39 5.36 -7.69
C ILE A 71 -22.43 5.04 -8.77
N PRO A 72 -22.58 3.77 -9.19
CA PRO A 72 -23.60 3.38 -10.17
C PRO A 72 -25.01 3.70 -9.68
N GLU A 73 -25.92 3.98 -10.61
CA GLU A 73 -27.35 4.08 -10.31
C GLU A 73 -27.84 2.72 -9.78
N GLY A 74 -28.62 2.76 -8.69
CA GLY A 74 -29.12 1.54 -8.06
C GLY A 74 -28.09 0.82 -7.17
N PHE A 75 -26.98 1.48 -6.82
CA PHE A 75 -26.02 0.90 -5.87
C PHE A 75 -26.69 0.57 -4.54
N PRO A 76 -26.41 -0.61 -3.94
CA PRO A 76 -27.09 -1.06 -2.73
C PRO A 76 -26.90 -0.12 -1.54
N GLU A 77 -28.00 0.36 -0.96
CA GLU A 77 -27.95 1.23 0.22
C GLU A 77 -27.37 0.51 1.44
N SER A 78 -27.56 -0.81 1.56
CA SER A 78 -26.94 -1.63 2.63
C SER A 78 -25.42 -1.56 2.62
N VAL A 79 -24.80 -1.58 1.44
CA VAL A 79 -23.34 -1.45 1.27
C VAL A 79 -22.89 -0.02 1.57
N ALA A 80 -23.65 0.97 1.09
CA ALA A 80 -23.37 2.38 1.38
C ALA A 80 -23.46 2.68 2.88
N GLU A 81 -24.47 2.15 3.57
CA GLU A 81 -24.62 2.32 5.02
C GLU A 81 -23.47 1.64 5.79
N LEU A 82 -23.07 0.45 5.40
CA LEU A 82 -21.90 -0.23 5.98
C LEU A 82 -20.63 0.61 5.84
N SER A 83 -20.41 1.21 4.66
CA SER A 83 -19.26 2.11 4.44
C SER A 83 -19.31 3.30 5.40
N ARG A 84 -20.45 3.96 5.52
CA ARG A 84 -20.62 5.10 6.44
C ARG A 84 -20.37 4.70 7.90
N GLN A 85 -20.85 3.52 8.31
CA GLN A 85 -20.63 3.00 9.67
C GLN A 85 -19.16 2.73 9.97
N LEU A 86 -18.46 2.08 9.06
CA LEU A 86 -17.04 1.76 9.22
C LEU A 86 -16.15 3.00 9.24
N THR A 87 -16.56 4.07 8.56
CA THR A 87 -15.77 5.31 8.45
C THR A 87 -16.24 6.41 9.41
N ALA A 88 -17.26 6.15 10.22
CA ALA A 88 -17.83 7.13 11.14
C ALA A 88 -16.81 7.63 12.16
N GLY A 89 -16.67 8.96 12.26
CA GLY A 89 -15.73 9.59 13.20
C GLY A 89 -14.26 9.52 12.79
N ILE A 90 -13.92 8.85 11.70
CA ILE A 90 -12.57 8.81 11.14
C ILE A 90 -12.38 10.01 10.21
N THR A 91 -11.28 10.75 10.39
CA THR A 91 -11.07 12.03 9.69
C THR A 91 -10.20 11.90 8.44
N THR A 92 -9.18 11.03 8.46
CA THR A 92 -8.23 10.93 7.35
C THR A 92 -8.68 9.89 6.31
N PRO A 93 -8.44 10.13 5.00
CA PRO A 93 -8.72 9.13 3.96
C PRO A 93 -7.97 7.82 4.17
N TYR A 94 -6.73 7.89 4.64
CA TYR A 94 -5.92 6.72 4.92
C TYR A 94 -6.54 5.84 6.01
N ASP A 95 -6.93 6.41 7.14
CA ASP A 95 -7.50 5.63 8.24
C ASP A 95 -8.88 5.07 7.88
N LYS A 96 -9.68 5.79 7.07
CA LYS A 96 -10.92 5.25 6.49
C LYS A 96 -10.65 4.04 5.61
N ALA A 97 -9.65 4.12 4.74
CA ALA A 97 -9.24 3.00 3.88
C ALA A 97 -8.80 1.80 4.72
N LYS A 98 -7.98 2.02 5.76
CA LYS A 98 -7.55 0.97 6.68
C LYS A 98 -8.70 0.35 7.48
N ALA A 99 -9.71 1.13 7.86
CA ALA A 99 -10.89 0.61 8.56
C ALA A 99 -11.72 -0.31 7.66
N ILE A 100 -11.93 0.08 6.39
CA ILE A 100 -12.64 -0.75 5.40
C ILE A 100 -11.81 -2.01 5.07
N GLU A 101 -10.51 -1.86 4.83
CA GLU A 101 -9.59 -2.96 4.58
C GLU A 101 -9.64 -3.99 5.72
N ALA A 102 -9.51 -3.53 6.96
CA ALA A 102 -9.54 -4.40 8.14
C ALA A 102 -10.87 -5.17 8.27
N TYR A 103 -12.00 -4.52 8.00
CA TYR A 103 -13.29 -5.18 7.98
C TYR A 103 -13.35 -6.27 6.91
N LEU A 104 -12.96 -5.96 5.67
CA LEU A 104 -13.00 -6.92 4.57
C LEU A 104 -12.07 -8.11 4.84
N ARG A 105 -10.88 -7.88 5.34
CA ARG A 105 -9.93 -8.92 5.74
C ARG A 105 -10.44 -9.85 6.86
N SER A 106 -11.51 -9.46 7.57
CA SER A 106 -12.19 -10.34 8.54
C SER A 106 -13.14 -11.35 7.89
N ILE A 107 -13.46 -11.19 6.61
CA ILE A 107 -14.31 -12.11 5.84
C ILE A 107 -13.42 -13.25 5.33
N PRO A 108 -13.80 -14.52 5.47
CA PRO A 108 -13.03 -15.66 4.98
C PRO A 108 -12.83 -15.66 3.46
N TYR A 109 -11.63 -15.99 3.00
CA TYR A 109 -11.35 -16.22 1.57
C TYR A 109 -11.88 -17.58 1.11
N ASN A 110 -12.57 -17.57 -0.02
CA ASN A 110 -13.02 -18.78 -0.72
C ASN A 110 -13.19 -18.47 -2.22
N ASP A 111 -12.42 -19.12 -3.08
CA ASP A 111 -12.50 -18.99 -4.54
C ASP A 111 -13.52 -19.92 -5.20
N ALA A 112 -14.12 -20.82 -4.43
CA ALA A 112 -15.10 -21.82 -4.88
C ALA A 112 -16.54 -21.47 -4.48
N ILE A 113 -16.87 -20.18 -4.34
CA ILE A 113 -18.23 -19.75 -3.99
C ILE A 113 -19.20 -19.86 -5.15
N PRO A 114 -20.50 -20.16 -4.90
CA PRO A 114 -21.51 -20.13 -5.93
C PRO A 114 -21.76 -18.71 -6.43
N ALA A 115 -22.19 -18.58 -7.68
CA ALA A 115 -22.61 -17.29 -8.23
C ALA A 115 -23.80 -16.72 -7.43
N PRO A 116 -23.91 -15.39 -7.33
CA PRO A 116 -25.06 -14.73 -6.71
C PRO A 116 -26.38 -15.18 -7.37
N PRO A 117 -27.45 -15.33 -6.62
CA PRO A 117 -28.77 -15.60 -7.17
C PRO A 117 -29.18 -14.51 -8.17
N ALA A 118 -30.01 -14.88 -9.16
CA ALA A 118 -30.50 -13.94 -10.16
C ALA A 118 -31.20 -12.73 -9.50
N GLY A 119 -30.78 -11.53 -9.87
CA GLY A 119 -31.34 -10.27 -9.32
C GLY A 119 -30.76 -9.85 -7.96
N ARG A 120 -29.88 -10.65 -7.37
CA ARG A 120 -29.15 -10.25 -6.14
C ARG A 120 -27.89 -9.49 -6.54
N ASP A 121 -27.65 -8.35 -5.93
CA ASP A 121 -26.42 -7.60 -6.13
C ASP A 121 -25.20 -8.41 -5.61
N PRO A 122 -24.11 -8.50 -6.39
CA PRO A 122 -22.94 -9.30 -6.00
C PRO A 122 -22.26 -8.81 -4.71
N LEU A 123 -22.22 -7.51 -4.45
CA LEU A 123 -21.60 -6.97 -3.23
C LEU A 123 -22.46 -7.24 -2.01
N GLU A 124 -23.79 -7.11 -2.13
CA GLU A 124 -24.69 -7.50 -1.03
C GLU A 124 -24.58 -8.99 -0.74
N TYR A 125 -24.52 -9.82 -1.79
CA TYR A 125 -24.36 -11.27 -1.63
C TYR A 125 -23.06 -11.60 -0.88
N PHE A 126 -21.94 -10.99 -1.29
CA PHE A 126 -20.66 -11.16 -0.63
C PHE A 126 -20.67 -10.71 0.84
N LEU A 127 -21.10 -9.47 1.09
CA LEU A 127 -20.95 -8.82 2.39
C LEU A 127 -21.95 -9.30 3.45
N PHE A 128 -23.17 -9.71 3.03
CA PHE A 128 -24.25 -9.96 3.97
C PHE A 128 -24.80 -11.39 3.92
N ASP A 129 -24.80 -12.02 2.75
CA ASP A 129 -25.42 -13.33 2.59
C ASP A 129 -24.40 -14.45 2.78
N ILE A 130 -23.43 -14.62 1.86
CA ILE A 130 -22.47 -15.72 1.88
C ILE A 130 -21.31 -15.48 2.82
N LYS A 131 -20.85 -14.25 2.95
CA LYS A 131 -19.74 -13.81 3.81
C LYS A 131 -18.43 -14.58 3.58
N GLU A 132 -18.13 -14.87 2.36
CA GLU A 132 -16.89 -15.44 1.85
C GLU A 132 -16.77 -15.08 0.36
N GLY A 133 -15.54 -15.02 -0.16
CA GLY A 133 -15.29 -14.60 -1.54
C GLY A 133 -13.82 -14.63 -1.92
N TYR A 134 -13.53 -14.16 -3.13
CA TYR A 134 -12.17 -14.06 -3.69
C TYR A 134 -11.84 -12.61 -4.07
N CYS A 135 -10.61 -12.36 -4.51
CA CYS A 135 -10.02 -11.04 -4.66
C CYS A 135 -10.91 -10.00 -5.36
N ASP A 136 -11.65 -10.37 -6.41
CA ASP A 136 -12.53 -9.42 -7.12
C ASP A 136 -13.65 -8.87 -6.24
N TYR A 137 -14.23 -9.71 -5.36
CA TYR A 137 -15.26 -9.27 -4.41
C TYR A 137 -14.68 -8.30 -3.38
N TYR A 138 -13.52 -8.62 -2.82
CA TYR A 138 -12.85 -7.76 -1.83
C TYR A 138 -12.46 -6.42 -2.43
N ALA A 139 -11.79 -6.44 -3.57
CA ALA A 139 -11.32 -5.22 -4.23
C ALA A 139 -12.48 -4.35 -4.70
N THR A 140 -13.52 -4.94 -5.29
CA THR A 140 -14.71 -4.20 -5.71
C THR A 140 -15.44 -3.61 -4.52
N ALA A 141 -15.65 -4.38 -3.43
CA ALA A 141 -16.29 -3.89 -2.22
C ALA A 141 -15.51 -2.72 -1.63
N MET A 142 -14.21 -2.83 -1.46
CA MET A 142 -13.37 -1.76 -0.91
C MET A 142 -13.42 -0.51 -1.77
N ALA A 143 -13.23 -0.63 -3.08
CA ALA A 143 -13.25 0.50 -3.99
C ALA A 143 -14.60 1.24 -3.94
N MET A 144 -15.71 0.50 -3.96
CA MET A 144 -17.05 1.11 -3.91
C MET A 144 -17.36 1.74 -2.54
N MET A 145 -16.94 1.11 -1.44
CA MET A 145 -17.13 1.67 -0.10
C MET A 145 -16.30 2.94 0.09
N LEU A 146 -15.08 3.00 -0.45
CA LEU A 146 -14.27 4.22 -0.45
C LEU A 146 -14.91 5.34 -1.27
N ARG A 147 -15.48 5.02 -2.44
CA ARG A 147 -16.22 6.00 -3.25
C ARG A 147 -17.44 6.56 -2.52
N VAL A 148 -18.16 5.72 -1.78
CA VAL A 148 -19.26 6.17 -0.90
C VAL A 148 -18.77 7.15 0.16
N ALA A 149 -17.54 6.94 0.67
CA ALA A 149 -16.90 7.85 1.62
C ALA A 149 -16.29 9.10 0.96
N GLY A 150 -16.45 9.30 -0.36
CA GLY A 150 -15.92 10.43 -1.11
C GLY A 150 -14.43 10.33 -1.40
N ILE A 151 -13.84 9.14 -1.29
CA ILE A 151 -12.41 8.90 -1.49
C ILE A 151 -12.21 8.25 -2.86
N PRO A 152 -11.41 8.86 -3.76
CA PRO A 152 -11.16 8.30 -5.08
C PRO A 152 -10.43 6.95 -4.98
N ALA A 153 -11.05 5.92 -5.55
CA ALA A 153 -10.53 4.56 -5.51
C ALA A 153 -10.83 3.81 -6.83
N ARG A 154 -9.92 2.91 -7.18
CA ARG A 154 -10.06 2.01 -8.33
C ARG A 154 -9.58 0.61 -7.99
N THR A 155 -10.05 -0.38 -8.73
CA THR A 155 -9.47 -1.72 -8.74
C THR A 155 -8.32 -1.78 -9.72
N ALA A 156 -7.27 -2.49 -9.37
CA ALA A 156 -6.17 -2.85 -10.25
C ALA A 156 -6.09 -4.37 -10.34
N SER A 157 -5.81 -4.88 -11.54
CA SER A 157 -5.71 -6.32 -11.79
C SER A 157 -4.35 -6.64 -12.41
N GLY A 158 -3.75 -7.71 -11.94
CA GLY A 158 -2.44 -8.16 -12.37
C GLY A 158 -2.10 -9.52 -11.77
N TYR A 159 -0.92 -9.62 -11.22
CA TYR A 159 -0.43 -10.83 -10.57
C TYR A 159 0.23 -10.45 -9.25
N ALA A 160 0.03 -11.26 -8.22
CA ALA A 160 0.84 -11.23 -7.01
C ALA A 160 2.29 -11.66 -7.32
N GLU A 161 3.21 -11.49 -6.36
CA GLU A 161 4.65 -11.72 -6.59
C GLU A 161 4.98 -13.17 -7.00
N GLY A 162 4.13 -14.14 -6.71
CA GLY A 162 4.40 -15.55 -6.93
C GLY A 162 5.46 -16.11 -5.97
N LEU A 163 6.14 -17.18 -6.37
CA LEU A 163 7.14 -17.85 -5.54
C LEU A 163 8.55 -17.35 -5.85
N PHE A 164 9.25 -16.90 -4.82
CA PHE A 164 10.67 -16.53 -4.95
C PHE A 164 11.54 -17.79 -5.03
N ASP A 165 12.37 -17.87 -6.03
CA ASP A 165 13.38 -18.93 -6.22
C ASP A 165 14.76 -18.39 -5.85
N GLU A 166 15.35 -18.93 -4.80
CA GLU A 166 16.66 -18.52 -4.30
C GLU A 166 17.81 -18.85 -5.28
N GLU A 167 17.67 -19.92 -6.09
CA GLU A 167 18.72 -20.34 -7.01
C GLU A 167 18.85 -19.37 -8.20
N SER A 168 17.74 -18.96 -8.78
CA SER A 168 17.72 -17.99 -9.89
C SER A 168 17.69 -16.53 -9.42
N GLY A 169 17.31 -16.27 -8.17
CA GLY A 169 17.08 -14.93 -7.62
C GLY A 169 15.89 -14.22 -8.28
N ALA A 170 14.89 -14.97 -8.71
CA ALA A 170 13.72 -14.48 -9.45
C ALA A 170 12.41 -14.97 -8.84
N TYR A 171 11.33 -14.26 -9.15
CA TYR A 171 9.97 -14.70 -8.82
C TYR A 171 9.38 -15.49 -9.98
N PHE A 172 8.80 -16.65 -9.67
CA PHE A 172 7.98 -17.42 -10.61
C PHE A 172 6.52 -17.07 -10.43
N VAL A 173 5.99 -16.35 -11.42
CA VAL A 173 4.58 -15.93 -11.45
C VAL A 173 3.82 -16.82 -12.40
N THR A 174 2.69 -17.35 -11.98
CA THR A 174 1.83 -18.26 -12.73
C THR A 174 0.41 -17.68 -12.86
N GLU A 175 -0.45 -18.33 -13.63
CA GLU A 175 -1.86 -17.96 -13.72
C GLU A 175 -2.61 -18.04 -12.38
N ARG A 176 -2.10 -18.81 -11.43
CA ARG A 176 -2.68 -18.92 -10.08
C ARG A 176 -2.42 -17.69 -9.22
N ASP A 177 -1.41 -16.92 -9.59
CA ASP A 177 -1.04 -15.68 -8.90
C ASP A 177 -1.81 -14.48 -9.46
N ALA A 178 -2.78 -14.72 -10.39
CA ALA A 178 -3.67 -13.68 -10.88
C ALA A 178 -4.45 -13.07 -9.71
N HIS A 179 -4.41 -11.74 -9.61
CA HIS A 179 -4.88 -11.03 -8.42
C HIS A 179 -5.52 -9.68 -8.77
N THR A 180 -6.40 -9.23 -7.89
CA THR A 180 -7.07 -7.93 -7.96
C THR A 180 -6.98 -7.24 -6.60
N TRP A 181 -6.44 -6.01 -6.59
CA TRP A 181 -6.29 -5.18 -5.40
C TRP A 181 -6.93 -3.82 -5.58
N VAL A 182 -6.76 -2.91 -4.62
CA VAL A 182 -7.32 -1.56 -4.66
C VAL A 182 -6.21 -0.54 -4.69
N GLU A 183 -6.38 0.49 -5.49
CA GLU A 183 -5.58 1.69 -5.45
C GLU A 183 -6.44 2.88 -5.02
N VAL A 184 -5.96 3.63 -4.04
CA VAL A 184 -6.58 4.84 -3.48
C VAL A 184 -5.73 6.04 -3.86
N PHE A 185 -6.37 7.10 -4.35
CA PHE A 185 -5.65 8.30 -4.73
C PHE A 185 -5.41 9.21 -3.54
N PHE A 186 -4.15 9.59 -3.34
CA PHE A 186 -3.76 10.62 -2.38
C PHE A 186 -3.11 11.77 -3.14
N PRO A 187 -3.59 13.01 -3.01
CA PRO A 187 -2.88 14.17 -3.54
C PRO A 187 -1.41 14.15 -3.09
N GLU A 188 -0.48 14.59 -3.92
CA GLU A 188 0.98 14.56 -3.77
C GLU A 188 1.64 13.18 -3.91
N TYR A 189 0.92 12.07 -3.61
CA TYR A 189 1.46 10.70 -3.63
C TYR A 189 0.95 9.87 -4.80
N GLY A 190 -0.16 10.27 -5.43
CA GLY A 190 -0.80 9.53 -6.51
C GLY A 190 -1.58 8.31 -6.02
N TRP A 191 -1.57 7.24 -6.82
CA TRP A 191 -2.24 5.99 -6.52
C TRP A 191 -1.44 5.14 -5.55
N VAL A 192 -2.06 4.76 -4.44
CA VAL A 192 -1.44 4.00 -3.34
C VAL A 192 -2.22 2.69 -3.17
N GLU A 193 -1.52 1.57 -3.17
CA GLU A 193 -2.09 0.23 -3.10
C GLU A 193 -2.65 -0.10 -1.71
N PHE A 194 -3.75 -0.86 -1.68
CA PHE A 194 -4.35 -1.47 -0.50
C PHE A 194 -4.76 -2.90 -0.83
N GLU A 195 -4.60 -3.81 0.15
CA GLU A 195 -4.88 -5.23 -0.01
C GLU A 195 -5.99 -5.70 0.94
N PRO A 196 -7.26 -5.66 0.49
CA PRO A 196 -8.39 -6.08 1.33
C PRO A 196 -8.57 -7.58 1.41
N THR A 197 -7.88 -8.38 0.59
CA THR A 197 -8.10 -9.83 0.48
C THR A 197 -7.52 -10.57 1.68
N ALA A 198 -8.34 -11.34 2.38
CA ALA A 198 -7.92 -12.07 3.58
C ALA A 198 -6.84 -13.14 3.33
N GLY A 199 -6.78 -13.68 2.09
CA GLY A 199 -5.80 -14.70 1.71
C GLY A 199 -4.40 -14.16 1.43
N GLU A 200 -4.28 -12.86 1.17
CA GLU A 200 -3.02 -12.22 0.80
C GLU A 200 -2.28 -11.62 1.99
N SER A 201 -0.98 -11.39 1.82
CA SER A 201 -0.18 -10.68 2.82
C SER A 201 -0.61 -9.21 2.91
N PRO A 202 -0.71 -8.65 4.12
CA PRO A 202 -0.99 -7.22 4.26
C PRO A 202 0.16 -6.39 3.69
N LEU A 203 -0.18 -5.23 3.13
CA LEU A 203 0.82 -4.26 2.69
C LEU A 203 1.27 -3.42 3.89
N ASP A 204 2.48 -3.69 4.37
CA ASP A 204 3.08 -2.96 5.48
C ASP A 204 3.77 -1.69 4.98
N ARG A 205 3.47 -0.57 5.64
CA ARG A 205 4.13 0.73 5.42
C ARG A 205 4.88 1.16 6.65
N LEU A 206 5.99 1.86 6.45
CA LEU A 206 6.72 2.47 7.54
C LEU A 206 5.82 3.50 8.24
N PRO A 207 5.86 3.57 9.59
CA PRO A 207 4.98 4.48 10.34
C PRO A 207 5.26 5.97 10.06
N GLY A 208 6.49 6.32 9.67
CA GLY A 208 6.97 7.70 9.53
C GLY A 208 7.45 8.27 10.88
N GLU A 209 8.34 9.27 10.81
CA GLU A 209 8.90 9.90 12.01
C GLU A 209 7.95 10.98 12.56
N ASP A 210 7.84 11.07 13.89
CA ASP A 210 7.11 12.15 14.53
C ASP A 210 7.99 13.40 14.61
N PRO A 211 7.60 14.56 14.01
CA PRO A 211 8.35 15.79 14.12
C PRO A 211 8.60 16.20 15.58
N THR A 212 7.73 15.78 16.49
CA THR A 212 7.86 16.04 17.93
C THR A 212 8.97 15.20 18.57
N GLU A 213 9.20 13.99 18.08
CA GLU A 213 10.29 13.12 18.55
C GLU A 213 11.65 13.57 18.03
N LEU A 214 11.71 14.09 16.78
CA LEU A 214 12.94 14.68 16.23
C LEU A 214 13.41 15.89 17.05
N THR A 215 12.47 16.73 17.50
CA THR A 215 12.81 17.88 18.37
C THR A 215 13.21 17.48 19.78
N ALA A 216 12.62 16.42 20.33
CA ALA A 216 12.99 15.89 21.65
C ALA A 216 14.39 15.27 21.66
N ASN A 217 14.77 14.56 20.62
CA ASN A 217 16.08 13.92 20.50
C ASN A 217 17.21 14.91 20.19
N SER A 218 16.91 16.04 19.56
CA SER A 218 17.87 17.12 19.32
C SER A 218 18.17 17.98 20.57
N GLN A 219 17.40 17.82 21.65
CA GLN A 219 17.58 18.51 22.94
C GLN A 219 18.26 17.64 24.01
N GLN A 220 18.63 16.40 23.69
CA GLN A 220 19.39 15.59 24.61
C GLN A 220 20.83 16.12 24.69
N PRO A 221 21.32 16.56 25.87
CA PRO A 221 22.69 17.03 25.98
C PRO A 221 23.64 15.85 25.70
N GLU A 222 24.66 16.12 24.87
CA GLU A 222 25.73 15.14 24.64
C GLU A 222 26.27 14.62 25.99
N PRO A 223 26.49 13.30 26.14
CA PRO A 223 27.08 12.78 27.36
C PRO A 223 28.48 13.38 27.55
N THR A 224 28.65 14.13 28.62
CA THR A 224 29.95 14.68 29.02
C THR A 224 30.92 13.52 29.15
N PRO A 225 32.09 13.52 28.47
CA PRO A 225 33.04 12.43 28.62
C PRO A 225 33.51 12.37 30.07
N ALA A 226 33.33 11.24 30.72
CA ALA A 226 33.84 10.98 32.08
C ALA A 226 35.34 11.19 32.10
N ALA A 227 35.80 12.04 33.04
CA ALA A 227 37.21 12.26 33.28
C ALA A 227 37.90 10.93 33.55
N GLY A 228 38.83 10.56 32.68
CA GLY A 228 39.53 9.31 32.76
C GLY A 228 40.40 9.26 34.01
N ASP A 229 40.23 8.20 34.81
CA ASP A 229 41.16 7.80 35.85
C ASP A 229 42.51 7.53 35.21
N ALA A 230 43.52 8.26 35.70
CA ALA A 230 44.93 8.07 35.34
C ALA A 230 45.40 6.71 35.91
N ALA A 231 45.48 5.71 35.03
CA ALA A 231 46.07 4.43 35.37
C ALA A 231 47.59 4.57 35.61
N ALA A 232 48.01 4.23 36.80
CA ALA A 232 49.41 4.14 37.23
C ALA A 232 50.18 3.13 36.33
N ALA A 233 51.40 3.52 35.94
CA ALA A 233 52.31 2.69 35.18
C ALA A 233 52.82 1.47 36.03
N PRO A 234 52.98 0.28 35.46
CA PRO A 234 53.52 -0.85 36.16
C PRO A 234 55.05 -0.75 36.24
N THR A 235 55.58 -0.97 37.47
CA THR A 235 56.99 -1.09 37.82
C THR A 235 57.58 -2.38 37.19
N PRO A 236 58.79 -2.37 36.64
CA PRO A 236 59.42 -3.59 36.14
C PRO A 236 59.93 -4.49 37.29
N GLN A 237 59.49 -5.72 37.33
CA GLN A 237 60.04 -6.77 38.18
C GLN A 237 61.24 -7.43 37.48
N THR A 238 62.41 -7.31 38.12
CA THR A 238 63.58 -8.10 37.83
C THR A 238 63.40 -9.47 38.46
N GLY A 239 63.38 -10.55 37.66
CA GLY A 239 63.46 -11.92 38.12
C GLY A 239 64.91 -12.36 38.20
N PRO A 240 65.27 -13.30 39.16
CA PRO A 240 66.61 -13.82 39.27
C PRO A 240 66.89 -14.92 38.22
N GLU A 241 68.18 -14.97 37.88
CA GLU A 241 68.81 -16.06 37.14
C GLU A 241 68.76 -17.36 37.96
N GLU A 242 68.46 -18.48 37.31
CA GLU A 242 69.19 -19.76 37.28
C GLU A 242 68.58 -20.70 36.24
#